data_51b4068b71bdf02d1b1224733fc72836
#
_entry.id   51b4068b71bdf02d1b1224733fc72836
#
_cell.length_a   1.000
_cell.length_b   1.000
_cell.length_c   1.000
_cell.angle_alpha   90.00
_cell.angle_beta   90.00
_cell.angle_gamma   90.00
#
_symmetry.space_group_name_H-M   'P 1'
#
loop_
_entity.id
_entity.type
_entity.pdbx_description
1 polymer ?
#
loop_
_entity_poly.entity_id
_entity_poly.type
_entity_poly.pdbx_seq_one_letter_code
_entity_poly.pdbx_strand_id
1 'polypeptide(L)'
;MEKGTIAMCFVEQAIQPVQARGIDTISILRMAGIAPHLLKLPQARVSASSYSTLWRLVARALDDEFFGQDSHPMRVGSFAMLCHSVMGCHTLEHALRRTCRFFSLVLDDLAVTLEPGSGSGSGSGSGSGSGSGSGSGSGSGSGSGSGSGSGSGAGAGAGAGAGAHSLAMLRLGPRRPDAAVRVFGHETMLILLHGLMCWLVGRRVPILQACFAYAEPLYSAEYKMMYSERMKFDMPTTQIEFESRYLSLPVIQTPETLEAFLGSAPENIVLKYKNERSLTARVRRQLRILPPADWPRFEEIADTLHLTASTLRRRLADEGQSYQLLLDELRRDLAIGALIHSTKTVSAIAGELGFADPGSFHRAFKKWTGTPPAGYRKTRAVRGAGAGAGAGAIKRTRR
;
A
#
# COMPACT_ATOMS: atom_id res chain seq x y z
N MET A 1 -14.34 13.51 8.36
CA MET A 1 -14.62 12.68 7.16
C MET A 1 -13.54 11.61 7.08
N GLU A 2 -13.90 10.34 7.13
CA GLU A 2 -12.96 9.22 7.23
C GLU A 2 -12.07 9.11 5.99
N LYS A 3 -10.77 8.91 6.21
CA LYS A 3 -9.73 9.00 5.17
C LYS A 3 -9.51 7.72 4.36
N GLY A 4 -10.49 6.83 4.27
CA GLY A 4 -10.43 5.55 3.54
C GLY A 4 -10.94 4.38 4.37
N THR A 5 -11.16 3.26 3.73
CA THR A 5 -11.69 2.05 4.39
C THR A 5 -10.80 0.84 4.11
N ILE A 6 -10.75 -0.08 5.07
CA ILE A 6 -9.97 -1.32 5.05
C ILE A 6 -10.95 -2.49 5.05
N ALA A 7 -10.70 -3.51 4.24
CA ALA A 7 -11.53 -4.70 4.18
C ALA A 7 -11.44 -5.52 5.47
N MET A 8 -12.53 -6.20 5.82
CA MET A 8 -12.64 -6.97 7.07
C MET A 8 -11.67 -8.15 7.12
N CYS A 9 -11.29 -8.72 5.98
CA CYS A 9 -10.31 -9.82 5.94
C CYS A 9 -8.98 -9.45 6.62
N PHE A 10 -8.50 -8.20 6.49
CA PHE A 10 -7.29 -7.75 7.18
C PHE A 10 -7.49 -7.57 8.69
N VAL A 11 -8.71 -7.23 9.13
CA VAL A 11 -9.05 -7.20 10.56
C VAL A 11 -9.03 -8.62 11.13
N GLU A 12 -9.61 -9.58 10.43
CA GLU A 12 -9.63 -11.00 10.82
C GLU A 12 -8.21 -11.55 10.95
N GLN A 13 -7.35 -11.29 9.99
CA GLN A 13 -5.96 -11.75 10.03
C GLN A 13 -5.16 -11.09 11.16
N ALA A 14 -5.35 -9.79 11.38
CA ALA A 14 -4.65 -9.07 12.44
C ALA A 14 -5.00 -9.58 13.85
N ILE A 15 -6.23 -10.07 14.08
CA ILE A 15 -6.64 -10.58 15.40
C ILE A 15 -6.36 -12.06 15.62
N GLN A 16 -6.10 -12.86 14.59
CA GLN A 16 -5.83 -14.30 14.72
C GLN A 16 -4.74 -14.63 15.75
N PRO A 17 -3.58 -13.96 15.78
CA PRO A 17 -2.53 -14.27 16.76
C PRO A 17 -2.94 -13.96 18.21
N VAL A 18 -3.81 -12.97 18.40
CA VAL A 18 -4.37 -12.61 19.72
C VAL A 18 -5.36 -13.68 20.17
N GLN A 19 -6.21 -14.15 19.26
CA GLN A 19 -7.15 -15.25 19.50
C GLN A 19 -6.41 -16.54 19.87
N ALA A 20 -5.37 -16.88 19.11
CA ALA A 20 -4.56 -18.06 19.35
C ALA A 20 -3.89 -18.06 20.74
N ARG A 21 -3.63 -16.88 21.32
CA ARG A 21 -3.09 -16.72 22.67
C ARG A 21 -4.17 -16.59 23.77
N GLY A 22 -5.45 -16.74 23.42
CA GLY A 22 -6.57 -16.65 24.36
C GLY A 22 -6.85 -15.23 24.89
N ILE A 23 -6.33 -14.21 24.26
CA ILE A 23 -6.55 -12.81 24.65
C ILE A 23 -7.94 -12.35 24.16
N ASP A 24 -8.64 -11.54 24.96
CA ASP A 24 -9.99 -11.07 24.62
C ASP A 24 -10.00 -10.11 23.40
N THR A 25 -10.24 -10.70 22.24
CA THR A 25 -10.33 -9.98 20.97
C THR A 25 -11.57 -9.10 20.87
N ILE A 26 -12.66 -9.43 21.58
CA ILE A 26 -13.90 -8.65 21.56
C ILE A 26 -13.66 -7.27 22.17
N SER A 27 -12.98 -7.22 23.30
CA SER A 27 -12.58 -5.96 23.94
C SER A 27 -11.64 -5.14 23.06
N ILE A 28 -10.65 -5.77 22.43
CA ILE A 28 -9.72 -5.10 21.51
C ILE A 28 -10.47 -4.49 20.32
N LEU A 29 -11.39 -5.22 19.69
CA LEU A 29 -12.20 -4.71 18.59
C LEU A 29 -13.07 -3.52 19.02
N ARG A 30 -13.72 -3.60 20.20
CA ARG A 30 -14.53 -2.50 20.73
C ARG A 30 -13.69 -1.25 21.00
N MET A 31 -12.51 -1.39 21.60
CA MET A 31 -11.57 -0.28 21.83
C MET A 31 -11.08 0.33 20.50
N ALA A 32 -10.97 -0.46 19.45
CA ALA A 32 -10.65 0.02 18.11
C ALA A 32 -11.84 0.67 17.38
N GLY A 33 -13.03 0.74 17.99
CA GLY A 33 -14.25 1.23 17.34
C GLY A 33 -14.79 0.30 16.27
N ILE A 34 -14.43 -1.00 16.32
CA ILE A 34 -14.88 -2.03 15.38
C ILE A 34 -15.93 -2.90 16.05
N ALA A 35 -17.14 -2.90 15.51
CA ALA A 35 -18.20 -3.75 16.04
C ALA A 35 -17.89 -5.24 15.77
N PRO A 36 -17.79 -6.12 16.80
CA PRO A 36 -17.33 -7.51 16.65
C PRO A 36 -18.14 -8.34 15.66
N HIS A 37 -19.43 -8.04 15.50
CA HIS A 37 -20.29 -8.72 14.55
C HIS A 37 -19.89 -8.48 13.07
N LEU A 38 -19.05 -7.46 12.78
CA LEU A 38 -18.52 -7.21 11.43
C LEU A 38 -17.63 -8.34 10.94
N LEU A 39 -17.03 -9.12 11.84
CA LEU A 39 -16.24 -10.32 11.50
C LEU A 39 -17.05 -11.37 10.73
N LYS A 40 -18.38 -11.43 10.92
CA LYS A 40 -19.24 -12.37 10.20
C LYS A 40 -19.60 -11.91 8.78
N LEU A 41 -19.04 -10.81 8.31
CA LEU A 41 -19.37 -10.18 7.04
C LEU A 41 -18.12 -9.94 6.22
N PRO A 42 -17.74 -10.88 5.35
CA PRO A 42 -16.50 -10.81 4.57
C PRO A 42 -16.34 -9.52 3.74
N GLN A 43 -17.47 -8.90 3.38
CA GLN A 43 -17.47 -7.67 2.57
C GLN A 43 -17.57 -6.38 3.40
N ALA A 44 -17.65 -6.50 4.74
CA ALA A 44 -17.64 -5.33 5.60
C ALA A 44 -16.28 -4.63 5.53
N ARG A 45 -16.32 -3.32 5.74
CA ARG A 45 -15.11 -2.49 5.78
C ARG A 45 -15.13 -1.65 7.04
N VAL A 46 -13.96 -1.34 7.54
CA VAL A 46 -13.75 -0.46 8.70
C VAL A 46 -13.02 0.79 8.27
N SER A 47 -13.10 1.85 9.05
CA SER A 47 -12.30 3.03 8.80
C SER A 47 -10.81 2.74 8.98
N ALA A 48 -9.98 3.47 8.24
CA ALA A 48 -8.53 3.35 8.39
C ALA A 48 -8.06 3.75 9.79
N SER A 49 -8.75 4.69 10.45
CA SER A 49 -8.45 5.09 11.83
C SER A 49 -8.78 3.98 12.83
N SER A 50 -9.93 3.28 12.65
CA SER A 50 -10.28 2.11 13.46
C SER A 50 -9.29 0.97 13.26
N TYR A 51 -8.88 0.69 12.01
CA TYR A 51 -7.87 -0.32 11.72
C TYR A 51 -6.50 0.04 12.29
N SER A 52 -6.11 1.31 12.20
CA SER A 52 -4.87 1.81 12.82
C SER A 52 -4.87 1.64 14.33
N THR A 53 -5.99 1.92 14.98
CA THR A 53 -6.15 1.71 16.43
C THR A 53 -6.09 0.22 16.77
N LEU A 54 -6.75 -0.64 15.99
CA LEU A 54 -6.66 -2.10 16.14
C LEU A 54 -5.21 -2.57 16.05
N TRP A 55 -4.48 -2.13 15.02
CA TRP A 55 -3.08 -2.48 14.81
C TRP A 55 -2.22 -2.18 16.04
N ARG A 56 -2.34 -0.96 16.60
CA ARG A 56 -1.62 -0.57 17.82
C ARG A 56 -2.01 -1.38 19.05
N LEU A 57 -3.30 -1.70 19.21
CA LEU A 57 -3.79 -2.49 20.34
C LEU A 57 -3.30 -3.94 20.25
N VAL A 58 -3.34 -4.54 19.05
CA VAL A 58 -2.83 -5.90 18.82
C VAL A 58 -1.32 -5.94 19.05
N ALA A 59 -0.55 -5.01 18.48
CA ALA A 59 0.89 -4.95 18.68
C ALA A 59 1.27 -4.85 20.17
N ARG A 60 0.55 -4.02 20.93
CA ARG A 60 0.77 -3.90 22.39
C ARG A 60 0.37 -5.16 23.16
N ALA A 61 -0.75 -5.79 22.80
CA ALA A 61 -1.22 -7.00 23.48
C ALA A 61 -0.27 -8.20 23.27
N LEU A 62 0.42 -8.23 22.12
CA LEU A 62 1.39 -9.26 21.79
C LEU A 62 2.83 -8.89 22.17
N ASP A 63 3.10 -7.61 22.44
CA ASP A 63 4.42 -6.98 22.46
C ASP A 63 5.19 -7.29 21.17
N ASP A 64 4.48 -7.20 20.03
CA ASP A 64 5.00 -7.59 18.74
C ASP A 64 4.37 -6.76 17.60
N GLU A 65 5.15 -5.89 16.96
CA GLU A 65 4.72 -5.06 15.83
C GLU A 65 4.58 -5.85 14.52
N PHE A 66 4.99 -7.11 14.52
CA PHE A 66 4.81 -8.02 13.37
C PHE A 66 3.74 -9.09 13.60
N PHE A 67 2.95 -8.97 14.68
CA PHE A 67 1.74 -9.75 14.97
C PHE A 67 1.94 -11.28 15.01
N GLY A 68 3.07 -11.75 15.52
CA GLY A 68 3.40 -13.17 15.55
C GLY A 68 3.64 -13.79 14.16
N GLN A 69 3.96 -12.96 13.16
CA GLN A 69 4.24 -13.41 11.81
C GLN A 69 5.68 -13.90 11.62
N ASP A 70 6.50 -13.78 12.65
CA ASP A 70 7.85 -14.36 12.73
C ASP A 70 7.98 -15.15 14.03
N SER A 71 8.92 -16.08 14.10
CA SER A 71 9.21 -16.82 15.35
C SER A 71 9.87 -15.93 16.41
N HIS A 72 10.56 -14.87 15.98
CA HIS A 72 11.07 -13.85 16.85
C HIS A 72 10.13 -12.62 16.88
N PRO A 73 9.61 -12.21 18.05
CA PRO A 73 8.71 -11.05 18.12
C PRO A 73 9.45 -9.75 17.84
N MET A 74 8.93 -8.96 16.92
CA MET A 74 9.40 -7.61 16.68
C MET A 74 8.81 -6.67 17.76
N ARG A 75 9.53 -6.47 18.83
CA ARG A 75 9.09 -5.71 20.02
C ARG A 75 8.54 -4.32 19.65
N VAL A 76 7.54 -3.88 20.42
CA VAL A 76 6.96 -2.53 20.26
C VAL A 76 8.05 -1.47 20.37
N GLY A 77 8.11 -0.57 19.38
CA GLY A 77 9.16 0.45 19.21
C GLY A 77 10.23 0.09 18.19
N SER A 78 10.29 -1.15 17.71
CA SER A 78 11.27 -1.58 16.70
C SER A 78 11.11 -0.80 15.39
N PHE A 79 9.87 -0.56 14.94
CA PHE A 79 9.62 0.24 13.74
C PHE A 79 10.05 1.70 13.91
N ALA A 80 9.84 2.29 15.08
CA ALA A 80 10.35 3.64 15.37
C ALA A 80 11.88 3.68 15.30
N MET A 81 12.56 2.70 15.91
CA MET A 81 14.03 2.58 15.81
C MET A 81 14.51 2.42 14.39
N LEU A 82 13.83 1.62 13.56
CA LEU A 82 14.12 1.53 12.14
C LEU A 82 14.02 2.91 11.47
N CYS A 83 12.92 3.62 11.66
CA CYS A 83 12.73 4.95 11.09
C CYS A 83 13.84 5.92 11.49
N HIS A 84 14.20 5.97 12.77
CA HIS A 84 15.35 6.75 13.25
C HIS A 84 16.66 6.35 12.57
N SER A 85 16.89 5.05 12.40
CA SER A 85 18.14 4.54 11.82
C SER A 85 18.34 4.96 10.35
N VAL A 86 17.28 5.14 9.58
CA VAL A 86 17.33 5.46 8.15
C VAL A 86 17.31 6.97 7.86
N MET A 87 17.01 7.81 8.83
CA MET A 87 16.97 9.27 8.68
C MET A 87 18.29 9.89 8.18
N GLY A 88 19.44 9.36 8.60
CA GLY A 88 20.76 9.85 8.18
C GLY A 88 21.23 9.32 6.82
N CYS A 89 20.39 8.60 6.08
CA CYS A 89 20.76 8.10 4.76
C CYS A 89 20.61 9.18 3.70
N HIS A 90 21.56 9.28 2.78
CA HIS A 90 21.53 10.29 1.71
C HIS A 90 20.56 9.91 0.59
N THR A 91 20.43 8.62 0.26
CA THR A 91 19.58 8.12 -0.82
C THR A 91 18.61 7.07 -0.34
N LEU A 92 17.52 6.87 -1.11
CA LEU A 92 16.56 5.81 -0.85
C LEU A 92 17.22 4.42 -0.88
N GLU A 93 18.15 4.18 -1.81
CA GLU A 93 18.88 2.91 -1.86
C GLU A 93 19.60 2.61 -0.55
N HIS A 94 20.36 3.58 -0.03
CA HIS A 94 21.08 3.43 1.23
C HIS A 94 20.12 3.16 2.38
N ALA A 95 18.98 3.87 2.43
CA ALA A 95 17.96 3.66 3.43
C ALA A 95 17.32 2.26 3.35
N LEU A 96 17.00 1.79 2.13
CA LEU A 96 16.41 0.46 1.93
C LEU A 96 17.40 -0.66 2.26
N ARG A 97 18.68 -0.54 1.87
CA ARG A 97 19.72 -1.52 2.28
C ARG A 97 19.86 -1.59 3.81
N ARG A 98 19.80 -0.44 4.49
CA ARG A 98 19.80 -0.38 5.96
C ARG A 98 18.52 -1.00 6.55
N THR A 99 17.38 -0.77 5.93
CA THR A 99 16.09 -1.39 6.29
C THR A 99 16.16 -2.92 6.17
N CYS A 100 16.69 -3.44 5.07
CA CYS A 100 16.90 -4.89 4.88
C CYS A 100 17.82 -5.46 5.97
N ARG A 101 18.92 -4.77 6.28
CA ARG A 101 19.81 -5.18 7.37
C ARG A 101 19.13 -5.14 8.73
N PHE A 102 18.30 -4.12 9.01
CA PHE A 102 17.54 -4.05 10.26
C PHE A 102 16.63 -5.28 10.40
N PHE A 103 15.83 -5.61 9.38
CA PHE A 103 14.97 -6.79 9.44
C PHE A 103 15.75 -8.10 9.55
N SER A 104 16.96 -8.16 8.99
CA SER A 104 17.84 -9.33 9.18
C SER A 104 18.36 -9.50 10.61
N LEU A 105 18.28 -8.47 11.44
CA LEU A 105 18.67 -8.54 12.87
C LEU A 105 17.49 -8.84 13.80
N VAL A 106 16.26 -8.49 13.39
CA VAL A 106 15.09 -8.58 14.27
C VAL A 106 14.11 -9.68 13.89
N LEU A 107 14.27 -10.32 12.72
CA LEU A 107 13.42 -11.42 12.26
C LEU A 107 14.25 -12.68 12.01
N ASP A 108 13.72 -13.84 12.37
CA ASP A 108 14.37 -15.13 12.21
C ASP A 108 13.85 -15.93 11.02
N ASP A 109 12.59 -15.77 10.65
CA ASP A 109 11.95 -16.56 9.60
C ASP A 109 11.94 -15.87 8.24
N LEU A 110 11.79 -14.53 8.22
CA LEU A 110 11.60 -13.74 7.02
C LEU A 110 12.86 -12.97 6.62
N ALA A 111 13.33 -13.15 5.40
CA ALA A 111 14.38 -12.36 4.78
C ALA A 111 13.79 -11.26 3.90
N VAL A 112 14.38 -10.07 3.99
CA VAL A 112 14.06 -8.91 3.14
C VAL A 112 15.30 -8.51 2.39
N THR A 113 15.24 -8.45 1.06
CA THR A 113 16.38 -8.07 0.21
C THR A 113 16.00 -7.00 -0.81
N LEU A 114 16.98 -6.14 -1.14
CA LEU A 114 16.88 -5.19 -2.24
C LEU A 114 17.82 -5.67 -3.36
N GLU A 115 17.25 -5.98 -4.52
CA GLU A 115 17.97 -6.43 -5.69
C GLU A 115 17.80 -5.45 -6.86
N PRO A 116 18.85 -5.16 -7.62
CA PRO A 116 18.69 -4.54 -8.92
C PRO A 116 17.90 -5.50 -9.82
N GLY A 117 16.89 -5.02 -10.50
CA GLY A 117 16.15 -5.81 -11.47
C GLY A 117 17.09 -6.21 -12.61
N SER A 118 17.09 -7.47 -12.95
CA SER A 118 17.73 -7.94 -14.17
C SER A 118 16.99 -7.33 -15.35
N GLY A 119 17.49 -6.20 -15.88
CA GLY A 119 17.23 -5.86 -17.27
C GLY A 119 17.60 -7.11 -18.07
N SER A 120 16.74 -7.53 -18.99
CA SER A 120 16.97 -8.70 -19.84
C SER A 120 18.25 -8.53 -20.68
N GLY A 121 19.38 -8.83 -20.04
CA GLY A 121 20.72 -8.90 -20.54
C GLY A 121 21.41 -9.99 -19.75
N SER A 122 21.39 -11.19 -20.31
CA SER A 122 22.09 -12.35 -19.78
C SER A 122 23.57 -12.05 -19.64
N GLY A 123 24.06 -12.02 -18.40
CA GLY A 123 25.46 -11.86 -18.08
C GLY A 123 25.71 -12.20 -16.62
N SER A 124 25.72 -13.49 -16.29
CA SER A 124 26.31 -13.99 -15.03
C SER A 124 27.83 -13.95 -15.15
N GLY A 125 28.47 -13.05 -14.40
CA GLY A 125 29.89 -13.00 -14.26
C GLY A 125 30.30 -12.52 -12.88
N SER A 126 30.40 -13.40 -11.91
CA SER A 126 31.14 -13.19 -10.70
C SER A 126 32.63 -13.34 -11.02
N GLY A 127 33.38 -12.25 -11.03
CA GLY A 127 34.79 -12.22 -11.19
C GLY A 127 35.42 -11.01 -10.53
N SER A 128 35.92 -11.18 -9.31
CA SER A 128 36.88 -10.28 -8.69
C SER A 128 38.26 -10.53 -9.32
N GLY A 129 38.74 -9.58 -10.10
CA GLY A 129 40.08 -9.64 -10.66
C GLY A 129 40.60 -8.24 -10.98
N SER A 130 41.50 -7.75 -10.14
CA SER A 130 42.37 -6.62 -10.45
C SER A 130 43.50 -7.09 -11.36
N GLY A 131 43.58 -6.56 -12.58
CA GLY A 131 44.62 -6.80 -13.51
C GLY A 131 44.73 -5.68 -14.52
N SER A 132 45.85 -4.95 -14.50
CA SER A 132 46.31 -4.03 -15.53
C SER A 132 47.00 -4.80 -16.65
N GLY A 133 46.53 -4.74 -17.86
CA GLY A 133 47.15 -5.31 -19.04
C GLY A 133 46.72 -4.61 -20.31
N SER A 134 47.66 -4.08 -21.03
CA SER A 134 47.53 -3.55 -22.39
C SER A 134 47.59 -4.68 -23.41
N GLY A 135 46.58 -4.85 -24.22
CA GLY A 135 46.55 -5.79 -25.33
C GLY A 135 45.50 -5.48 -26.36
N SER A 136 45.87 -5.30 -27.58
CA SER A 136 45.00 -5.16 -28.76
C SER A 136 44.54 -6.53 -29.23
N GLY A 137 43.24 -6.77 -29.25
CA GLY A 137 42.66 -7.96 -29.84
C GLY A 137 41.18 -7.76 -30.13
N SER A 138 40.77 -8.00 -31.35
CA SER A 138 39.39 -8.01 -31.81
C SER A 138 38.69 -9.27 -31.32
N GLY A 139 37.72 -9.12 -30.46
CA GLY A 139 36.83 -10.18 -30.00
C GLY A 139 35.60 -9.58 -29.34
N SER A 140 34.45 -10.04 -29.76
CA SER A 140 33.15 -9.67 -29.21
C SER A 140 33.00 -10.24 -27.80
N GLY A 141 33.18 -9.40 -26.81
CA GLY A 141 32.97 -9.72 -25.42
C GLY A 141 32.79 -8.43 -24.64
N SER A 142 31.69 -8.30 -23.92
CA SER A 142 31.37 -7.18 -23.07
C SER A 142 32.17 -7.23 -21.78
N GLY A 143 33.27 -6.43 -21.76
CA GLY A 143 34.07 -6.19 -20.56
C GLY A 143 34.28 -4.70 -20.40
N SER A 144 34.00 -4.14 -19.21
CA SER A 144 34.30 -2.77 -18.86
C SER A 144 35.80 -2.62 -18.63
N GLY A 145 36.49 -2.01 -19.60
CA GLY A 145 37.88 -1.59 -19.51
C GLY A 145 37.97 -0.10 -19.85
N SER A 146 38.58 0.69 -18.97
CA SER A 146 38.95 2.07 -19.24
C SER A 146 40.18 2.12 -20.12
N GLY A 147 40.00 2.51 -21.39
CA GLY A 147 41.06 2.77 -22.33
C GLY A 147 40.85 4.13 -22.99
N SER A 148 41.86 5.02 -22.85
CA SER A 148 41.89 6.30 -23.52
C SER A 148 42.32 6.10 -24.98
N GLY A 149 41.42 6.35 -25.93
CA GLY A 149 41.67 6.37 -27.35
C GLY A 149 40.97 7.56 -28.00
N SER A 150 41.73 8.49 -28.56
CA SER A 150 41.29 9.62 -29.34
C SER A 150 40.88 9.16 -30.75
N GLY A 151 39.60 9.28 -31.10
CA GLY A 151 39.04 9.06 -32.42
C GLY A 151 37.93 10.02 -32.70
N SER A 152 38.16 10.97 -33.61
CA SER A 152 37.20 11.93 -34.12
C SER A 152 36.30 11.24 -35.15
N GLY A 153 35.01 11.19 -34.88
CA GLY A 153 33.99 10.74 -35.79
C GLY A 153 32.64 11.39 -35.48
N ALA A 154 32.26 12.40 -36.24
CA ALA A 154 30.95 13.02 -36.15
C ALA A 154 29.92 12.10 -36.80
N GLY A 155 28.97 11.67 -36.03
CA GLY A 155 27.78 10.96 -36.44
C GLY A 155 26.58 11.37 -35.60
N ALA A 156 25.82 12.38 -36.08
CA ALA A 156 24.57 12.74 -35.49
C ALA A 156 23.50 11.70 -35.86
N GLY A 157 23.21 10.81 -34.96
CA GLY A 157 22.10 9.86 -35.02
C GLY A 157 21.18 10.07 -33.83
N ALA A 158 20.16 10.92 -33.98
CA ALA A 158 19.09 11.04 -32.99
C ALA A 158 18.18 9.82 -33.09
N GLY A 159 18.59 8.73 -32.48
CA GLY A 159 17.74 7.57 -32.21
C GLY A 159 17.13 7.71 -30.83
N ALA A 160 15.86 8.14 -30.74
CA ALA A 160 15.08 8.02 -29.52
C ALA A 160 14.81 6.53 -29.23
N GLY A 161 15.83 5.84 -28.73
CA GLY A 161 15.67 4.52 -28.15
C GLY A 161 14.85 4.68 -26.86
N ALA A 162 13.70 4.05 -26.77
CA ALA A 162 12.97 3.86 -25.55
C ALA A 162 13.92 3.19 -24.54
N GLY A 163 14.49 4.00 -23.64
CA GLY A 163 15.44 3.53 -22.64
C GLY A 163 14.81 2.40 -21.85
N ALA A 164 15.43 1.24 -21.86
CA ALA A 164 15.07 0.14 -20.99
C ALA A 164 15.16 0.67 -19.55
N HIS A 165 13.98 0.91 -18.96
CA HIS A 165 13.90 1.37 -17.59
C HIS A 165 14.47 0.26 -16.71
N SER A 166 15.63 0.50 -16.11
CA SER A 166 16.21 -0.41 -15.14
C SER A 166 15.24 -0.54 -13.96
N LEU A 167 14.96 -1.77 -13.56
CA LEU A 167 14.04 -2.10 -12.47
C LEU A 167 14.83 -2.32 -11.17
N ALA A 168 14.15 -2.21 -10.06
CA ALA A 168 14.61 -2.63 -8.75
C ALA A 168 13.52 -3.46 -8.09
N MET A 169 13.91 -4.39 -7.22
CA MET A 169 13.02 -5.32 -6.55
C MET A 169 13.27 -5.31 -5.05
N LEU A 170 12.19 -5.18 -4.28
CA LEU A 170 12.16 -5.58 -2.87
C LEU A 170 11.57 -6.99 -2.80
N ARG A 171 12.36 -7.93 -2.30
CA ARG A 171 12.02 -9.35 -2.27
C ARG A 171 11.91 -9.85 -0.84
N LEU A 172 10.90 -10.67 -0.59
CA LEU A 172 10.66 -11.40 0.65
C LEU A 172 10.81 -12.90 0.40
N GLY A 173 11.53 -13.57 1.26
CA GLY A 173 11.70 -15.02 1.17
C GLY A 173 11.96 -15.62 2.56
N PRO A 174 11.90 -16.96 2.68
CA PRO A 174 12.25 -17.62 3.91
C PRO A 174 13.75 -17.49 4.19
N ARG A 175 14.12 -17.24 5.45
CA ARG A 175 15.54 -17.32 5.90
C ARG A 175 15.99 -18.74 6.12
N ARG A 176 15.07 -19.60 6.50
CA ARG A 176 15.28 -21.03 6.70
C ARG A 176 14.44 -21.81 5.70
N PRO A 177 14.95 -22.92 5.15
CA PRO A 177 14.22 -23.70 4.14
C PRO A 177 12.86 -24.24 4.64
N ASP A 178 12.72 -24.43 5.95
CA ASP A 178 11.52 -24.93 6.64
C ASP A 178 10.57 -23.84 7.12
N ALA A 179 10.93 -22.56 6.97
CA ALA A 179 10.10 -21.44 7.38
C ALA A 179 8.85 -21.35 6.49
N ALA A 180 7.67 -21.43 7.13
CA ALA A 180 6.40 -21.34 6.43
C ALA A 180 6.14 -19.93 5.89
N VAL A 181 5.61 -19.86 4.66
CA VAL A 181 5.12 -18.61 4.09
C VAL A 181 3.83 -18.22 4.82
N ARG A 182 3.90 -17.13 5.58
CA ARG A 182 2.75 -16.55 6.29
C ARG A 182 2.19 -15.41 5.45
N VAL A 183 1.04 -15.61 4.82
CA VAL A 183 0.41 -14.66 3.88
C VAL A 183 0.32 -13.25 4.48
N PHE A 184 -0.27 -13.14 5.67
CA PHE A 184 -0.42 -11.84 6.35
C PHE A 184 0.92 -11.20 6.73
N GLY A 185 1.94 -12.01 7.03
CA GLY A 185 3.30 -11.52 7.28
C GLY A 185 3.91 -10.89 6.03
N HIS A 186 3.78 -11.54 4.88
CA HIS A 186 4.24 -10.98 3.61
C HIS A 186 3.48 -9.71 3.22
N GLU A 187 2.15 -9.70 3.36
CA GLU A 187 1.31 -8.53 3.13
C GLU A 187 1.72 -7.35 4.01
N THR A 188 1.85 -7.60 5.30
CA THR A 188 2.23 -6.58 6.29
C THR A 188 3.62 -6.02 5.99
N MET A 189 4.61 -6.89 5.72
CA MET A 189 5.97 -6.47 5.40
C MET A 189 6.02 -5.61 4.13
N LEU A 190 5.33 -6.00 3.06
CA LEU A 190 5.29 -5.20 1.84
C LEU A 190 4.65 -3.83 2.06
N ILE A 191 3.59 -3.74 2.87
CA ILE A 191 2.95 -2.47 3.22
C ILE A 191 3.92 -1.59 4.03
N LEU A 192 4.60 -2.14 5.02
CA LEU A 192 5.58 -1.41 5.83
C LEU A 192 6.75 -0.90 4.97
N LEU A 193 7.33 -1.76 4.13
CA LEU A 193 8.44 -1.40 3.25
C LEU A 193 8.04 -0.32 2.24
N HIS A 194 6.90 -0.50 1.56
CA HIS A 194 6.43 0.46 0.57
C HIS A 194 6.02 1.79 1.21
N GLY A 195 5.36 1.75 2.37
CA GLY A 195 5.01 2.95 3.13
C GLY A 195 6.24 3.73 3.59
N LEU A 196 7.23 3.04 4.15
CA LEU A 196 8.51 3.63 4.55
C LEU A 196 9.25 4.25 3.35
N MET A 197 9.36 3.50 2.25
CA MET A 197 9.99 3.95 1.01
C MET A 197 9.35 5.26 0.49
N CYS A 198 8.03 5.29 0.39
CA CYS A 198 7.29 6.46 -0.08
C CYS A 198 7.45 7.66 0.87
N TRP A 199 7.44 7.42 2.18
CA TRP A 199 7.64 8.46 3.17
C TRP A 199 9.04 9.05 3.08
N LEU A 200 10.09 8.23 3.02
CA LEU A 200 11.48 8.68 2.98
C LEU A 200 11.75 9.68 1.85
N VAL A 201 11.17 9.46 0.66
CA VAL A 201 11.34 10.33 -0.50
C VAL A 201 10.20 11.35 -0.68
N GLY A 202 9.24 11.37 0.25
CA GLY A 202 8.12 12.31 0.24
C GLY A 202 7.17 12.20 -0.94
N ARG A 203 7.21 11.09 -1.68
CA ARG A 203 6.35 10.84 -2.85
C ARG A 203 6.02 9.36 -2.98
N ARG A 204 4.91 9.07 -3.66
CA ARG A 204 4.58 7.69 -3.97
C ARG A 204 5.57 7.13 -4.99
N VAL A 205 6.11 5.94 -4.69
CA VAL A 205 6.87 5.13 -5.63
C VAL A 205 5.91 4.11 -6.24
N PRO A 206 5.63 4.16 -7.56
CA PRO A 206 4.71 3.23 -8.19
C PRO A 206 5.27 1.81 -8.17
N ILE A 207 4.43 0.84 -7.78
CA ILE A 207 4.72 -0.57 -7.92
C ILE A 207 4.28 -0.98 -9.32
N LEU A 208 5.21 -1.41 -10.16
CA LEU A 208 4.96 -1.82 -11.53
C LEU A 208 4.38 -3.23 -11.61
N GLN A 209 4.89 -4.14 -10.77
CA GLN A 209 4.41 -5.51 -10.64
C GLN A 209 4.58 -5.99 -9.20
N ALA A 210 3.65 -6.83 -8.74
CA ALA A 210 3.76 -7.55 -7.48
C ALA A 210 3.65 -9.06 -7.73
N CYS A 211 4.55 -9.84 -7.13
CA CYS A 211 4.54 -11.30 -7.17
C CYS A 211 4.40 -11.83 -5.75
N PHE A 212 3.68 -12.94 -5.59
CA PHE A 212 3.40 -13.53 -4.28
C PHE A 212 3.74 -15.02 -4.27
N ALA A 213 4.46 -15.46 -3.24
CA ALA A 213 4.90 -16.84 -3.04
C ALA A 213 3.80 -17.74 -2.43
N TYR A 214 2.54 -17.40 -2.67
CA TYR A 214 1.38 -18.13 -2.19
C TYR A 214 0.24 -18.06 -3.20
N ALA A 215 -0.73 -18.97 -3.05
CA ALA A 215 -1.91 -19.03 -3.90
C ALA A 215 -2.76 -17.77 -3.77
N GLU A 216 -3.49 -17.42 -4.82
CA GLU A 216 -4.33 -16.24 -4.86
C GLU A 216 -5.40 -16.28 -3.75
N PRO A 217 -5.38 -15.35 -2.76
CA PRO A 217 -6.39 -15.31 -1.72
C PRO A 217 -7.73 -14.81 -2.26
N LEU A 218 -8.83 -15.25 -1.64
CA LEU A 218 -10.19 -14.85 -2.03
C LEU A 218 -10.43 -13.32 -2.03
N TYR A 219 -9.60 -12.59 -1.31
CA TYR A 219 -9.65 -11.13 -1.21
C TYR A 219 -8.60 -10.42 -2.08
N SER A 220 -8.00 -11.11 -3.05
CA SER A 220 -6.95 -10.58 -3.95
C SER A 220 -7.36 -9.30 -4.69
N ALA A 221 -8.66 -9.05 -4.86
CA ALA A 221 -9.17 -7.80 -5.39
C ALA A 221 -8.70 -6.56 -4.60
N GLU A 222 -8.46 -6.69 -3.28
CA GLU A 222 -7.92 -5.62 -2.43
C GLU A 222 -6.46 -5.29 -2.78
N TYR A 223 -5.69 -6.27 -3.25
CA TYR A 223 -4.28 -6.09 -3.62
C TYR A 223 -4.08 -5.14 -4.80
N LYS A 224 -5.06 -5.06 -5.72
CA LYS A 224 -5.01 -4.08 -6.83
C LYS A 224 -4.91 -2.66 -6.30
N MET A 225 -5.59 -2.41 -5.19
CA MET A 225 -5.56 -1.10 -4.53
C MET A 225 -4.29 -0.91 -3.68
N MET A 226 -3.75 -2.01 -3.12
CA MET A 226 -2.61 -1.98 -2.19
C MET A 226 -1.27 -1.99 -2.92
N TYR A 227 -1.15 -2.73 -4.01
CA TYR A 227 0.13 -2.96 -4.69
C TYR A 227 0.07 -2.48 -6.15
N SER A 228 -0.43 -3.31 -7.06
CA SER A 228 -0.45 -3.06 -8.49
C SER A 228 -1.62 -3.80 -9.15
N GLU A 229 -2.04 -3.35 -10.33
CA GLU A 229 -2.95 -4.12 -11.18
C GLU A 229 -2.25 -5.35 -11.80
N ARG A 230 -0.91 -5.32 -11.91
CA ARG A 230 -0.10 -6.43 -12.43
C ARG A 230 0.37 -7.29 -11.27
N MET A 231 -0.31 -8.42 -11.06
CA MET A 231 0.00 -9.34 -9.99
C MET A 231 0.18 -10.76 -10.52
N LYS A 232 1.04 -11.53 -9.83
CA LYS A 232 1.25 -12.97 -10.08
C LYS A 232 1.26 -13.69 -8.74
N PHE A 233 0.60 -14.84 -8.68
CA PHE A 233 0.57 -15.70 -7.50
C PHE A 233 1.31 -17.01 -7.78
N ASP A 234 1.48 -17.85 -6.76
CA ASP A 234 2.22 -19.12 -6.84
C ASP A 234 3.66 -18.95 -7.39
N MET A 235 4.29 -17.83 -7.06
CA MET A 235 5.65 -17.52 -7.49
C MET A 235 6.67 -18.04 -6.46
N PRO A 236 7.94 -18.28 -6.86
CA PRO A 236 8.97 -18.75 -5.92
C PRO A 236 9.23 -17.80 -4.76
N THR A 237 9.01 -16.49 -4.96
CA THR A 237 9.26 -15.46 -3.95
C THR A 237 8.19 -14.37 -4.01
N THR A 238 7.91 -13.75 -2.85
CA THR A 238 7.10 -12.54 -2.80
C THR A 238 7.99 -11.35 -3.09
N GLN A 239 7.59 -10.48 -4.06
CA GLN A 239 8.37 -9.29 -4.42
C GLN A 239 7.49 -8.19 -4.98
N ILE A 240 7.98 -6.95 -4.88
CA ILE A 240 7.47 -5.79 -5.61
C ILE A 240 8.57 -5.22 -6.49
N GLU A 241 8.18 -4.82 -7.71
CA GLU A 241 9.05 -4.24 -8.72
C GLU A 241 8.71 -2.77 -8.93
N PHE A 242 9.73 -1.94 -9.03
CA PHE A 242 9.62 -0.50 -9.27
C PHE A 242 10.81 0.00 -10.08
N GLU A 243 10.71 1.21 -10.65
CA GLU A 243 11.82 1.78 -11.43
C GLU A 243 13.02 2.10 -10.54
N SER A 244 14.22 1.67 -10.93
CA SER A 244 15.46 1.87 -10.18
C SER A 244 15.84 3.35 -10.02
N ARG A 245 15.33 4.25 -10.88
CA ARG A 245 15.55 5.70 -10.74
C ARG A 245 15.11 6.26 -9.39
N TYR A 246 14.14 5.59 -8.71
CA TYR A 246 13.70 6.02 -7.38
C TYR A 246 14.77 5.77 -6.31
N LEU A 247 15.67 4.83 -6.51
CA LEU A 247 16.75 4.49 -5.56
C LEU A 247 17.73 5.64 -5.33
N SER A 248 17.96 6.47 -6.36
CA SER A 248 18.84 7.64 -6.28
C SER A 248 18.19 8.87 -5.64
N LEU A 249 16.88 8.83 -5.35
CA LEU A 249 16.20 9.98 -4.72
C LEU A 249 16.76 10.23 -3.32
N PRO A 250 16.90 11.52 -2.93
CA PRO A 250 17.35 11.87 -1.59
C PRO A 250 16.30 11.52 -0.55
N VAL A 251 16.73 11.13 0.64
CA VAL A 251 15.89 11.11 1.85
C VAL A 251 15.65 12.54 2.27
N ILE A 252 14.38 12.97 2.29
CA ILE A 252 14.01 14.38 2.53
C ILE A 252 13.35 14.61 3.89
N GLN A 253 13.32 13.58 4.74
CA GLN A 253 12.63 13.67 6.03
C GLN A 253 13.52 14.34 7.09
N THR A 254 12.87 14.97 8.06
CA THR A 254 13.49 15.65 9.19
C THR A 254 13.02 15.04 10.50
N PRO A 255 13.64 15.32 11.67
CA PRO A 255 13.15 14.86 12.96
C PRO A 255 11.68 15.21 13.22
N GLU A 256 11.24 16.40 12.81
CA GLU A 256 9.86 16.88 13.00
C GLU A 256 8.88 16.08 12.12
N THR A 257 9.26 15.77 10.86
CA THR A 257 8.43 14.95 9.97
C THR A 257 8.43 13.49 10.40
N LEU A 258 9.48 13.00 11.03
CA LEU A 258 9.54 11.67 11.62
C LEU A 258 8.58 11.54 12.80
N GLU A 259 8.57 12.50 13.71
CA GLU A 259 7.65 12.51 14.86
C GLU A 259 6.19 12.52 14.39
N ALA A 260 5.85 13.37 13.42
CA ALA A 260 4.52 13.40 12.80
C ALA A 260 4.16 12.08 12.10
N PHE A 261 5.14 11.45 11.43
CA PHE A 261 4.94 10.15 10.77
C PHE A 261 4.66 9.04 11.78
N LEU A 262 5.47 8.93 12.83
CA LEU A 262 5.29 7.92 13.88
C LEU A 262 4.00 8.14 14.68
N GLY A 263 3.63 9.39 14.94
CA GLY A 263 2.39 9.74 15.63
C GLY A 263 1.12 9.34 14.86
N SER A 264 1.18 9.35 13.52
CA SER A 264 0.08 8.92 12.64
C SER A 264 0.19 7.47 12.15
N ALA A 265 1.28 6.77 12.46
CA ALA A 265 1.43 5.36 12.10
C ALA A 265 0.49 4.47 12.94
N PRO A 266 -0.03 3.39 12.39
CA PRO A 266 0.14 2.89 11.03
C PRO A 266 -0.85 3.46 9.99
N GLU A 267 -1.73 4.41 10.34
CA GLU A 267 -2.78 4.92 9.44
C GLU A 267 -2.20 5.45 8.12
N ASN A 268 -1.13 6.22 8.19
CA ASN A 268 -0.45 6.79 7.03
C ASN A 268 0.28 5.74 6.17
N ILE A 269 0.71 4.62 6.77
CA ILE A 269 1.34 3.49 6.07
C ILE A 269 0.28 2.69 5.32
N VAL A 270 -0.79 2.30 6.00
CA VAL A 270 -1.88 1.48 5.46
C VAL A 270 -2.68 2.21 4.38
N LEU A 271 -2.87 3.52 4.53
CA LEU A 271 -3.57 4.34 3.53
C LEU A 271 -2.72 4.74 2.32
N LYS A 272 -1.53 4.16 2.16
CA LYS A 272 -0.48 4.61 1.24
C LYS A 272 -0.04 6.03 1.59
N TYR A 273 1.24 6.21 1.84
CA TYR A 273 1.82 7.51 2.15
C TYR A 273 1.24 8.61 1.26
N LYS A 274 0.44 9.46 1.84
CA LYS A 274 -0.12 10.64 1.19
C LYS A 274 0.76 11.81 1.59
N ASN A 275 1.70 12.17 0.74
CA ASN A 275 2.35 13.46 0.89
C ASN A 275 1.26 14.54 0.78
N GLU A 276 0.93 15.21 1.89
CA GLU A 276 -0.09 16.28 1.88
C GLU A 276 0.30 17.46 0.99
N ARG A 277 1.58 17.58 0.66
CA ARG A 277 2.13 18.56 -0.28
C ARG A 277 2.16 18.04 -1.72
N SER A 278 1.88 16.74 -1.96
CA SER A 278 1.86 16.17 -3.31
C SER A 278 0.76 16.78 -4.16
N LEU A 279 0.94 16.73 -5.47
CA LEU A 279 -0.08 17.21 -6.41
C LEU A 279 -1.38 16.40 -6.27
N THR A 280 -1.27 15.09 -6.11
CA THR A 280 -2.39 14.19 -5.78
C THR A 280 -3.17 14.66 -4.56
N ALA A 281 -2.49 15.05 -3.47
CA ALA A 281 -3.15 15.53 -2.26
C ALA A 281 -3.83 16.91 -2.48
N ARG A 282 -3.21 17.78 -3.28
CA ARG A 282 -3.81 19.07 -3.66
C ARG A 282 -5.08 18.87 -4.48
N VAL A 283 -5.05 18.00 -5.50
CA VAL A 283 -6.23 17.63 -6.30
C VAL A 283 -7.33 17.05 -5.41
N ARG A 284 -7.01 16.07 -4.54
CA ARG A 284 -7.98 15.48 -3.60
C ARG A 284 -8.59 16.50 -2.66
N ARG A 285 -7.81 17.50 -2.21
CA ARG A 285 -8.32 18.57 -1.34
C ARG A 285 -9.34 19.42 -2.07
N GLN A 286 -9.07 19.80 -3.32
CA GLN A 286 -10.01 20.56 -4.15
C GLN A 286 -11.31 19.78 -4.38
N LEU A 287 -11.21 18.49 -4.75
CA LEU A 287 -12.38 17.66 -4.97
C LEU A 287 -13.24 17.48 -3.70
N ARG A 288 -12.63 17.43 -2.50
CA ARG A 288 -13.36 17.26 -1.24
C ARG A 288 -14.12 18.48 -0.77
N ILE A 289 -13.82 19.65 -1.28
CA ILE A 289 -14.53 20.91 -0.97
C ILE A 289 -15.89 20.93 -1.69
N LEU A 290 -15.97 20.27 -2.84
CA LEU A 290 -17.15 20.26 -3.70
C LEU A 290 -17.96 18.97 -3.55
N PRO A 291 -19.30 19.01 -3.73
CA PRO A 291 -20.10 17.82 -3.91
C PRO A 291 -19.59 17.00 -5.11
N PRO A 292 -19.67 15.65 -5.09
CA PRO A 292 -19.19 14.84 -6.20
C PRO A 292 -19.88 15.10 -7.55
N ALA A 293 -21.12 15.61 -7.52
CA ALA A 293 -21.85 16.01 -8.74
C ALA A 293 -21.22 17.23 -9.42
N ASP A 294 -20.56 18.10 -8.64
CA ASP A 294 -19.97 19.36 -9.10
C ASP A 294 -18.44 19.24 -9.27
N TRP A 295 -17.89 18.05 -9.29
CA TRP A 295 -16.45 17.88 -9.48
C TRP A 295 -16.01 18.37 -10.86
N PRO A 296 -14.98 19.23 -10.90
CA PRO A 296 -14.50 19.85 -12.13
C PRO A 296 -13.95 18.81 -13.13
N ARG A 297 -13.93 19.17 -14.38
CA ARG A 297 -13.25 18.42 -15.42
C ARG A 297 -11.73 18.50 -15.24
N PHE A 298 -11.00 17.64 -15.93
CA PHE A 298 -9.54 17.56 -15.80
C PHE A 298 -8.83 18.87 -16.16
N GLU A 299 -9.31 19.56 -17.16
CA GLU A 299 -8.78 20.85 -17.61
C GLU A 299 -9.03 21.94 -16.56
N GLU A 300 -10.23 22.01 -16.00
CA GLU A 300 -10.63 22.99 -14.98
C GLU A 300 -9.81 22.82 -13.68
N ILE A 301 -9.54 21.58 -13.27
CA ILE A 301 -8.69 21.35 -12.08
C ILE A 301 -7.22 21.70 -12.38
N ALA A 302 -6.75 21.54 -13.63
CA ALA A 302 -5.42 21.96 -14.03
C ALA A 302 -5.28 23.48 -13.93
N ASP A 303 -6.27 24.23 -14.43
CA ASP A 303 -6.32 25.69 -14.36
C ASP A 303 -6.36 26.18 -12.90
N THR A 304 -7.19 25.57 -12.05
CA THR A 304 -7.26 25.89 -10.61
C THR A 304 -5.91 25.69 -9.90
N LEU A 305 -5.09 24.76 -10.38
CA LEU A 305 -3.77 24.48 -9.84
C LEU A 305 -2.66 25.27 -10.53
N HIS A 306 -3.00 26.16 -11.49
CA HIS A 306 -2.07 26.93 -12.33
C HIS A 306 -1.09 26.03 -13.10
N LEU A 307 -1.59 24.94 -13.67
CA LEU A 307 -0.83 23.95 -14.45
C LEU A 307 -1.49 23.73 -15.81
N THR A 308 -0.69 23.40 -16.82
CA THR A 308 -1.26 22.87 -18.07
C THR A 308 -1.76 21.45 -17.85
N ALA A 309 -2.79 21.04 -18.60
CA ALA A 309 -3.33 19.66 -18.53
C ALA A 309 -2.25 18.60 -18.77
N SER A 310 -1.30 18.84 -19.68
CA SER A 310 -0.18 17.91 -19.92
C SER A 310 0.76 17.82 -18.73
N THR A 311 1.07 18.94 -18.07
CA THR A 311 1.90 18.97 -16.86
C THR A 311 1.20 18.27 -15.70
N LEU A 312 -0.09 18.53 -15.50
CA LEU A 312 -0.89 17.85 -14.46
C LEU A 312 -0.91 16.33 -14.69
N ARG A 313 -1.17 15.88 -15.94
CA ARG A 313 -1.18 14.45 -16.28
C ARG A 313 0.15 13.78 -15.99
N ARG A 314 1.26 14.36 -16.44
CA ARG A 314 2.61 13.84 -16.20
C ARG A 314 2.93 13.74 -14.71
N ARG A 315 2.68 14.82 -13.94
CA ARG A 315 2.98 14.83 -12.50
C ARG A 315 2.11 13.87 -11.71
N LEU A 316 0.82 13.69 -12.07
CA LEU A 316 -0.03 12.67 -11.46
C LEU A 316 0.48 11.26 -11.78
N ALA A 317 0.90 11.00 -13.03
CA ALA A 317 1.49 9.73 -13.44
C ALA A 317 2.83 9.47 -12.69
N ASP A 318 3.66 10.50 -12.51
CA ASP A 318 4.90 10.40 -11.70
C ASP A 318 4.60 10.04 -10.23
N GLU A 319 3.43 10.42 -9.71
CA GLU A 319 2.93 10.01 -8.39
C GLU A 319 2.15 8.67 -8.43
N GLY A 320 2.14 7.97 -9.57
CA GLY A 320 1.43 6.69 -9.77
C GLY A 320 -0.10 6.85 -9.71
N GLN A 321 -0.62 8.01 -10.12
CA GLN A 321 -2.05 8.32 -10.09
C GLN A 321 -2.54 8.83 -11.45
N SER A 322 -3.86 8.70 -11.66
CA SER A 322 -4.57 9.42 -12.71
C SER A 322 -5.75 10.16 -12.10
N TYR A 323 -6.24 11.18 -12.79
CA TYR A 323 -7.40 11.92 -12.32
C TYR A 323 -8.64 11.04 -12.19
N GLN A 324 -8.88 10.17 -13.17
CA GLN A 324 -10.00 9.22 -13.13
C GLN A 324 -9.90 8.26 -11.94
N LEU A 325 -8.70 7.73 -11.66
CA LEU A 325 -8.49 6.85 -10.51
C LEU A 325 -8.77 7.59 -9.19
N LEU A 326 -8.39 8.88 -9.10
CA LEU A 326 -8.70 9.71 -7.93
C LEU A 326 -10.20 9.91 -7.73
N LEU A 327 -10.94 10.18 -8.82
CA LEU A 327 -12.40 10.31 -8.79
C LEU A 327 -13.06 8.99 -8.35
N ASP A 328 -12.63 7.87 -8.90
CA ASP A 328 -13.17 6.54 -8.58
C ASP A 328 -12.91 6.16 -7.12
N GLU A 329 -11.70 6.41 -6.61
CA GLU A 329 -11.35 6.18 -5.21
C GLU A 329 -12.23 7.02 -4.25
N LEU A 330 -12.40 8.31 -4.54
CA LEU A 330 -13.21 9.20 -3.71
C LEU A 330 -14.70 8.85 -3.78
N ARG A 331 -15.24 8.58 -4.98
CA ARG A 331 -16.64 8.13 -5.12
C ARG A 331 -16.92 6.83 -4.40
N ARG A 332 -16.01 5.86 -4.50
CA ARG A 332 -16.13 4.58 -3.78
C ARG A 332 -16.21 4.80 -2.27
N ASP A 333 -15.29 5.58 -1.70
CA ASP A 333 -15.23 5.81 -0.27
C ASP A 333 -16.49 6.52 0.24
N LEU A 334 -16.99 7.53 -0.51
CA LEU A 334 -18.25 8.21 -0.20
C LEU A 334 -19.46 7.28 -0.34
N ALA A 335 -19.50 6.44 -1.39
CA ALA A 335 -20.58 5.47 -1.60
C ALA A 335 -20.67 4.48 -0.43
N ILE A 336 -19.53 3.93 -0.01
CA ILE A 336 -19.46 3.00 1.13
C ILE A 336 -19.96 3.69 2.40
N GLY A 337 -19.50 4.91 2.69
CA GLY A 337 -19.96 5.68 3.83
C GLY A 337 -21.47 5.93 3.80
N ALA A 338 -22.00 6.36 2.65
CA ALA A 338 -23.44 6.60 2.50
C ALA A 338 -24.28 5.33 2.64
N LEU A 339 -23.84 4.20 2.07
CA LEU A 339 -24.54 2.92 2.18
C LEU A 339 -24.54 2.37 3.62
N ILE A 340 -23.48 2.61 4.38
CA ILE A 340 -23.34 2.13 5.76
C ILE A 340 -24.04 3.06 6.76
N HIS A 341 -23.92 4.39 6.59
CA HIS A 341 -24.30 5.34 7.63
C HIS A 341 -25.59 6.12 7.33
N SER A 342 -26.21 5.92 6.15
CA SER A 342 -27.47 6.61 5.82
C SER A 342 -28.60 5.66 5.44
N THR A 343 -29.83 6.19 5.47
CA THR A 343 -31.05 5.51 5.01
C THR A 343 -31.43 5.89 3.57
N LYS A 344 -30.61 6.71 2.90
CA LYS A 344 -30.86 7.19 1.53
C LYS A 344 -31.02 6.02 0.56
N THR A 345 -31.88 6.16 -0.44
CA THR A 345 -32.03 5.15 -1.49
C THR A 345 -30.73 5.02 -2.31
N VAL A 346 -30.52 3.87 -2.95
CA VAL A 346 -29.36 3.66 -3.83
C VAL A 346 -29.35 4.67 -4.98
N SER A 347 -30.53 5.02 -5.50
CA SER A 347 -30.70 6.04 -6.55
C SER A 347 -30.32 7.44 -6.06
N ALA A 348 -30.71 7.82 -4.84
CA ALA A 348 -30.32 9.11 -4.24
C ALA A 348 -28.78 9.19 -4.06
N ILE A 349 -28.15 8.11 -3.58
CA ILE A 349 -26.70 8.05 -3.43
C ILE A 349 -26.01 8.16 -4.80
N ALA A 350 -26.53 7.51 -5.83
CA ALA A 350 -26.00 7.61 -7.19
C ALA A 350 -25.99 9.06 -7.68
N GLY A 351 -27.11 9.78 -7.53
CA GLY A 351 -27.21 11.19 -7.88
C GLY A 351 -26.23 12.08 -7.11
N GLU A 352 -26.13 11.91 -5.79
CA GLU A 352 -25.17 12.67 -4.94
C GLU A 352 -23.70 12.42 -5.32
N LEU A 353 -23.40 11.25 -5.88
CA LEU A 353 -22.06 10.90 -6.35
C LEU A 353 -21.79 11.35 -7.80
N GLY A 354 -22.73 12.03 -8.43
CA GLY A 354 -22.61 12.57 -9.78
C GLY A 354 -22.73 11.51 -10.88
N PHE A 355 -23.48 10.42 -10.65
CA PHE A 355 -23.81 9.45 -11.69
C PHE A 355 -25.09 9.89 -12.42
N ALA A 356 -25.06 9.84 -13.75
CA ALA A 356 -26.18 10.20 -14.59
C ALA A 356 -27.40 9.26 -14.39
N ASP A 357 -27.14 7.99 -14.07
CA ASP A 357 -28.17 6.99 -13.82
C ASP A 357 -27.75 5.98 -12.74
N PRO A 358 -28.70 5.37 -12.03
CA PRO A 358 -28.41 4.38 -10.99
C PRO A 358 -27.73 3.10 -11.52
N GLY A 359 -27.94 2.73 -12.79
CA GLY A 359 -27.34 1.55 -13.42
C GLY A 359 -25.83 1.73 -13.60
N SER A 360 -25.38 2.92 -13.99
CA SER A 360 -23.96 3.28 -14.10
C SER A 360 -23.28 3.23 -12.74
N PHE A 361 -23.92 3.77 -11.70
CA PHE A 361 -23.45 3.63 -10.31
C PHE A 361 -23.36 2.16 -9.88
N HIS A 362 -24.36 1.35 -10.20
CA HIS A 362 -24.40 -0.07 -9.85
C HIS A 362 -23.22 -0.83 -10.47
N ARG A 363 -22.93 -0.59 -11.75
CA ARG A 363 -21.77 -1.19 -12.45
C ARG A 363 -20.44 -0.74 -11.85
N ALA A 364 -20.28 0.55 -11.62
CA ALA A 364 -19.08 1.13 -11.01
C ALA A 364 -18.86 0.58 -9.59
N PHE A 365 -19.87 0.59 -8.74
CA PHE A 365 -19.78 0.10 -7.37
C PHE A 365 -19.45 -1.39 -7.31
N LYS A 366 -20.08 -2.22 -8.18
CA LYS A 366 -19.73 -3.64 -8.29
C LYS A 366 -18.29 -3.84 -8.76
N LYS A 367 -17.80 -3.02 -9.69
CA LYS A 367 -16.38 -3.04 -10.13
C LYS A 367 -15.44 -2.70 -8.97
N TRP A 368 -15.79 -1.72 -8.12
CA TRP A 368 -14.96 -1.26 -7.02
C TRP A 368 -14.95 -2.20 -5.80
N THR A 369 -16.08 -2.89 -5.53
CA THR A 369 -16.28 -3.63 -4.26
C THR A 369 -16.58 -5.11 -4.47
N GLY A 370 -16.72 -5.57 -5.70
CA GLY A 370 -17.13 -6.94 -6.03
C GLY A 370 -18.64 -7.22 -5.81
N THR A 371 -19.37 -6.33 -5.12
CA THR A 371 -20.75 -6.55 -4.68
C THR A 371 -21.66 -5.40 -5.11
N PRO A 372 -22.92 -5.69 -5.52
CA PRO A 372 -23.88 -4.64 -5.82
C PRO A 372 -24.25 -3.78 -4.59
N PRO A 373 -24.61 -2.47 -4.75
CA PRO A 373 -24.93 -1.57 -3.64
C PRO A 373 -26.07 -2.07 -2.74
N ALA A 374 -27.10 -2.68 -3.31
CA ALA A 374 -28.22 -3.23 -2.56
C ALA A 374 -27.81 -4.44 -1.70
N GLY A 375 -26.93 -5.31 -2.20
CA GLY A 375 -26.35 -6.41 -1.44
C GLY A 375 -25.47 -5.88 -0.29
N TYR A 376 -24.67 -4.87 -0.56
CA TYR A 376 -23.81 -4.21 0.42
C TYR A 376 -24.63 -3.58 1.58
N ARG A 377 -25.83 -3.02 1.29
CA ARG A 377 -26.75 -2.46 2.27
C ARG A 377 -27.56 -3.51 3.02
N LYS A 378 -28.05 -4.60 2.36
CA LYS A 378 -28.83 -5.68 3.00
C LYS A 378 -28.09 -6.29 4.17
N THR A 379 -26.79 -6.31 4.09
CA THR A 379 -25.90 -6.72 5.19
C THR A 379 -26.09 -5.88 6.46
N ARG A 380 -26.70 -4.68 6.39
CA ARG A 380 -27.10 -3.83 7.55
C ARG A 380 -28.52 -4.11 8.05
N ALA A 381 -29.49 -4.36 7.15
CA ALA A 381 -30.92 -4.45 7.51
C ALA A 381 -31.24 -5.67 8.41
N VAL A 382 -30.53 -6.79 8.24
CA VAL A 382 -30.63 -7.97 9.10
C VAL A 382 -30.20 -7.69 10.56
N ARG A 383 -29.55 -6.55 10.84
CA ARG A 383 -29.03 -6.13 12.16
C ARG A 383 -29.94 -5.22 12.96
N GLY A 384 -30.79 -4.42 12.29
CA GLY A 384 -31.77 -3.55 12.98
C GLY A 384 -32.96 -4.34 13.56
N ALA A 385 -33.28 -5.47 12.95
CA ALA A 385 -34.40 -6.31 13.38
C ALA A 385 -34.09 -7.20 14.61
N GLY A 386 -32.79 -7.44 14.91
CA GLY A 386 -32.40 -8.26 16.07
C GLY A 386 -32.20 -7.51 17.38
N ALA A 387 -32.16 -6.17 17.36
CA ALA A 387 -31.96 -5.36 18.57
C ALA A 387 -33.25 -4.90 19.26
N GLY A 388 -34.41 -5.18 18.66
CA GLY A 388 -35.75 -4.76 19.19
C GLY A 388 -36.52 -5.82 19.97
N ALA A 389 -36.05 -7.05 20.10
CA ALA A 389 -36.81 -8.15 20.69
C ALA A 389 -36.26 -8.63 22.05
N GLY A 390 -35.88 -7.71 22.92
CA GLY A 390 -35.28 -8.07 24.22
C GLY A 390 -35.68 -7.18 25.40
N ALA A 391 -36.75 -6.36 25.28
CA ALA A 391 -37.25 -5.56 26.39
C ALA A 391 -38.75 -5.89 26.64
N GLY A 392 -39.02 -7.05 27.24
CA GLY A 392 -40.37 -7.47 27.60
C GLY A 392 -40.37 -8.34 28.85
N ALA A 393 -40.77 -7.74 29.97
CA ALA A 393 -41.38 -8.37 31.15
C ALA A 393 -40.46 -9.07 32.16
N ILE A 394 -39.89 -8.31 33.08
CA ILE A 394 -39.68 -8.78 34.45
C ILE A 394 -40.99 -8.49 35.24
N LYS A 395 -41.87 -9.49 35.37
CA LYS A 395 -42.98 -9.46 36.33
C LYS A 395 -42.39 -9.46 37.75
N ARG A 396 -42.62 -8.37 38.48
CA ARG A 396 -42.48 -8.32 39.94
C ARG A 396 -43.55 -9.24 40.55
N THR A 397 -43.15 -10.32 41.15
CA THR A 397 -43.99 -11.05 42.14
C THR A 397 -43.53 -10.62 43.54
N ARG A 398 -44.42 -9.91 44.21
CA ARG A 398 -44.41 -9.70 45.66
C ARG A 398 -44.73 -11.00 46.34
N ARG A 399 -43.92 -11.44 47.22
CA ARG A 399 -44.27 -11.87 48.60
C ARG A 399 -43.02 -11.84 49.46
#